data_329d4be4b866d2b5b5d96d4076346bc1
#
_entry.id   329d4be4b866d2b5b5d96d4076346bc1
#
_cell.length_a   1.000
_cell.length_b   1.000
_cell.length_c   1.000
_cell.angle_alpha   90.00
_cell.angle_beta   90.00
_cell.angle_gamma   90.00
#
_symmetry.space_group_name_H-M   'P 1'
#
loop_
_entity.id
_entity.type
_entity.pdbx_description
1 polymer ?
#
loop_
_entity_poly.entity_id
_entity_poly.type
_entity_poly.pdbx_seq_one_letter_code
_entity_poly.pdbx_strand_id
1 'polypeptide(L)'
;GNSSVSGKQTADNEETVVLTGMLHTELAIKVFAKAIEAGYIGEKGSHYKWNDSKVLLAYMCGRIYCGDKPEYSEMDEKSYWKFGRMGVFPDTELSNLFEMPDLGQSRSNRKDLAVPAKSKEIDKFFE
;
A
#
# COMPACT_ATOMS: atom_id res chain seq x y z
N GLY A 1 22.79 -7.73 15.08
CA GLY A 1 22.40 -7.78 15.00
C GLY A 1 22.58 -7.58 14.73
N ASN A 2 22.59 -7.89 14.53
CA ASN A 2 22.59 -7.60 14.34
C ASN A 2 22.76 -7.59 13.94
N SER A 3 23.21 -7.93 14.37
CA SER A 3 23.21 -8.06 14.03
C SER A 3 23.32 -8.04 13.68
N SER A 4 23.57 -8.20 13.81
CA SER A 4 23.51 -8.39 13.35
C SER A 4 23.65 -8.33 12.92
N VAL A 5 23.79 -8.36 13.11
CA VAL A 5 23.65 -8.52 12.49
C VAL A 5 23.52 -8.61 12.09
N SER A 6 23.76 -8.43 12.24
CA SER A 6 23.39 -8.66 11.59
C SER A 6 23.27 -8.66 11.11
N GLY A 7 23.84 -8.53 11.09
CA GLY A 7 23.45 -8.73 10.42
C GLY A 7 23.49 -8.47 9.85
N LYS A 8 23.87 -8.46 9.67
CA LYS A 8 23.97 -8.23 8.95
C LYS A 8 24.14 -7.45 8.50
N GLN A 9 24.50 -7.20 8.48
CA GLN A 9 24.73 -6.53 7.95
C GLN A 9 25.09 -5.86 7.23
N THR A 10 25.30 -5.71 7.36
CA THR A 10 25.68 -4.94 6.75
C THR A 10 26.09 -4.40 5.87
N ALA A 11 26.09 -4.58 5.86
CA ALA A 11 26.50 -3.83 5.07
C ALA A 11 26.10 -3.08 4.32
N ASP A 12 25.96 -2.90 4.55
CA ASP A 12 25.57 -2.30 4.10
C ASP A 12 25.58 -1.21 3.19
N ASN A 13 25.64 -0.94 2.48
CA ASN A 13 25.65 -0.06 1.33
C ASN A 13 24.53 -0.33 0.38
N GLU A 14 23.70 -1.23 0.73
CA GLU A 14 22.53 -1.54 -0.08
C GLU A 14 21.50 -0.46 0.10
N GLU A 15 20.92 -0.02 -1.02
CA GLU A 15 19.80 0.90 -0.95
C GLU A 15 18.61 0.17 -0.37
N THR A 16 18.02 0.78 0.62
CA THR A 16 16.80 0.26 1.21
C THR A 16 15.71 1.31 1.11
N VAL A 17 14.47 0.87 1.02
CA VAL A 17 13.35 1.80 0.97
C VAL A 17 13.17 2.44 2.33
N VAL A 18 13.16 3.76 2.36
CA VAL A 18 12.92 4.52 3.59
C VAL A 18 11.68 5.38 3.35
N LEU A 19 10.68 5.18 4.17
CA LEU A 19 9.48 6.00 4.10
C LEU A 19 9.74 7.33 4.81
N THR A 20 9.45 8.43 4.13
CA THR A 20 9.68 9.77 4.67
C THR A 20 8.44 10.63 4.51
N GLY A 21 8.36 11.70 5.31
CA GLY A 21 7.27 12.65 5.21
C GLY A 21 5.91 11.99 5.35
N MET A 22 5.03 12.26 4.40
CA MET A 22 3.66 11.75 4.43
C MET A 22 3.58 10.23 4.40
N LEU A 23 4.58 9.55 3.87
CA LEU A 23 4.56 8.10 3.75
C LEU A 23 4.91 7.39 5.06
N HIS A 24 5.56 8.08 5.98
CA HIS A 24 6.06 7.46 7.21
C HIS A 24 4.96 7.40 8.27
N THR A 25 4.26 6.29 8.36
CA THR A 25 3.28 6.04 9.41
C THR A 25 3.47 4.62 9.91
N GLU A 26 3.06 4.36 11.14
CA GLU A 26 3.15 3.02 11.71
C GLU A 26 2.34 2.00 10.88
N LEU A 27 1.17 2.42 10.45
CA LEU A 27 0.31 1.56 9.64
C LEU A 27 0.97 1.24 8.30
N ALA A 28 1.57 2.24 7.66
CA ALA A 28 2.26 2.03 6.39
C ALA A 28 3.40 1.03 6.53
N ILE A 29 4.20 1.17 7.58
CA ILE A 29 5.31 0.26 7.84
C ILE A 29 4.80 -1.17 8.00
N LYS A 30 3.75 -1.34 8.79
CA LYS A 30 3.15 -2.64 9.03
C LYS A 30 2.59 -3.26 7.74
N VAL A 31 1.81 -2.50 6.99
CA VAL A 31 1.14 -2.99 5.80
C VAL A 31 2.14 -3.32 4.70
N PHE A 32 3.09 -2.43 4.47
CA PHE A 32 4.11 -2.67 3.44
C PHE A 32 4.96 -3.90 3.77
N ALA A 33 5.29 -4.10 5.04
CA ALA A 33 6.05 -5.28 5.44
C ALA A 33 5.26 -6.56 5.14
N LYS A 34 3.97 -6.57 5.44
CA LYS A 34 3.13 -7.72 5.15
C LYS A 34 2.95 -7.94 3.65
N ALA A 35 2.84 -6.87 2.89
CA ALA A 35 2.72 -6.96 1.43
C ALA A 35 4.00 -7.52 0.81
N ILE A 36 5.15 -7.17 1.36
CA ILE A 36 6.42 -7.73 0.90
C ILE A 36 6.45 -9.23 1.17
N GLU A 37 6.07 -9.64 2.37
CA GLU A 37 6.03 -11.06 2.72
C GLU A 37 5.07 -11.85 1.83
N ALA A 38 3.97 -11.23 1.46
CA ALA A 38 2.95 -11.88 0.64
C ALA A 38 3.29 -11.90 -0.84
N GLY A 39 4.36 -11.21 -1.25
CA GLY A 39 4.78 -11.19 -2.63
C GLY A 39 4.14 -10.11 -3.49
N TYR A 40 3.35 -9.23 -2.90
CA TYR A 40 2.75 -8.10 -3.64
C TYR A 40 3.75 -7.00 -3.91
N ILE A 41 4.72 -6.82 -3.04
CA ILE A 41 5.75 -5.79 -3.18
C ILE A 41 7.11 -6.45 -3.26
N GLY A 42 7.87 -6.08 -4.30
CA GLY A 42 9.28 -6.43 -4.40
C GLY A 42 10.10 -5.19 -4.07
N GLU A 43 11.27 -5.38 -3.49
CA GLU A 43 12.18 -4.29 -3.22
C GLU A 43 13.14 -4.14 -4.39
N LYS A 44 13.29 -2.91 -4.88
CA LYS A 44 14.13 -2.61 -6.03
C LYS A 44 14.94 -1.36 -5.72
N GLY A 45 16.11 -1.56 -5.13
CA GLY A 45 16.92 -0.44 -4.69
C GLY A 45 16.19 0.36 -3.64
N SER A 46 16.04 1.65 -3.87
CA SER A 46 15.34 2.55 -2.95
C SER A 46 13.85 2.67 -3.27
N HIS A 47 13.35 1.82 -4.16
CA HIS A 47 11.95 1.85 -4.58
C HIS A 47 11.29 0.50 -4.35
N TYR A 48 9.97 0.51 -4.39
CA TYR A 48 9.18 -0.71 -4.36
C TYR A 48 8.69 -1.03 -5.77
N LYS A 49 8.51 -2.31 -6.03
CA LYS A 49 7.86 -2.77 -7.25
C LYS A 49 6.55 -3.43 -6.88
N TRP A 50 5.45 -2.93 -7.43
CA TRP A 50 4.14 -3.52 -7.20
C TRP A 50 3.88 -4.61 -8.23
N ASN A 51 3.51 -5.79 -7.77
CA ASN A 51 3.38 -6.97 -8.61
C ASN A 51 1.94 -7.34 -8.97
N ASP A 52 1.01 -6.42 -8.75
CA ASP A 52 -0.40 -6.65 -9.05
C ASP A 52 -0.97 -5.45 -9.78
N SER A 53 -2.29 -5.29 -9.77
CA SER A 53 -2.92 -4.20 -10.50
C SER A 53 -2.74 -2.86 -9.79
N LYS A 54 -2.76 -1.78 -10.57
CA LYS A 54 -2.67 -0.42 -10.04
C LYS A 54 -3.85 -0.11 -9.12
N VAL A 55 -5.03 -0.60 -9.47
CA VAL A 55 -6.23 -0.38 -8.66
C VAL A 55 -6.07 -0.99 -7.27
N LEU A 56 -5.50 -2.18 -7.20
CA LEU A 56 -5.27 -2.83 -5.91
C LEU A 56 -4.27 -2.05 -5.06
N LEU A 57 -3.22 -1.53 -5.68
CA LEU A 57 -2.24 -0.69 -4.98
C LEU A 57 -2.90 0.59 -4.46
N ALA A 58 -3.71 1.24 -5.30
CA ALA A 58 -4.44 2.44 -4.90
C ALA A 58 -5.39 2.15 -3.73
N TYR A 59 -6.04 1.00 -3.75
CA TYR A 59 -6.91 0.57 -2.66
C TYR A 59 -6.12 0.42 -1.35
N MET A 60 -5.00 -0.28 -1.40
CA MET A 60 -4.17 -0.48 -0.22
C MET A 60 -3.66 0.84 0.35
N CYS A 61 -3.14 1.69 -0.51
CA CYS A 61 -2.60 2.98 -0.08
C CYS A 61 -3.68 3.91 0.45
N GLY A 62 -4.85 3.92 -0.16
CA GLY A 62 -5.97 4.70 0.34
C GLY A 62 -6.38 4.26 1.73
N ARG A 63 -6.36 2.96 1.99
CA ARG A 63 -6.66 2.46 3.33
C ARG A 63 -5.63 2.90 4.35
N ILE A 64 -4.35 2.97 3.94
CA ILE A 64 -3.28 3.38 4.86
C ILE A 64 -3.36 4.87 5.18
N TYR A 65 -3.49 5.70 4.16
CA TYR A 65 -3.31 7.15 4.32
C TYR A 65 -4.60 7.93 4.47
N CYS A 66 -5.71 7.40 3.96
CA CYS A 66 -6.99 8.09 3.99
C CYS A 66 -8.04 7.37 4.83
N GLY A 67 -7.78 6.10 5.16
CA GLY A 67 -8.74 5.33 5.91
C GLY A 67 -9.85 4.73 5.06
N ASP A 68 -9.61 4.54 3.77
CA ASP A 68 -10.57 3.87 2.89
C ASP A 68 -10.89 2.49 3.45
N LYS A 69 -12.08 2.02 3.21
CA LYS A 69 -12.51 0.71 3.68
C LYS A 69 -13.55 0.12 2.73
N PRO A 70 -13.70 -1.22 2.74
CA PRO A 70 -14.80 -1.82 1.99
C PRO A 70 -16.10 -1.64 2.79
N GLU A 71 -17.19 -1.46 2.06
CA GLU A 71 -18.52 -1.42 2.64
C GLU A 71 -19.38 -2.45 1.94
N TYR A 72 -19.93 -3.38 2.71
CA TYR A 72 -20.69 -4.48 2.16
C TYR A 72 -22.14 -4.04 1.90
N SER A 73 -22.63 -4.35 0.70
CA SER A 73 -24.04 -4.12 0.36
C SER A 73 -24.79 -5.44 0.43
N GLU A 74 -25.77 -5.52 1.30
CA GLU A 74 -26.61 -6.70 1.39
C GLU A 74 -27.42 -6.95 0.13
N MET A 75 -27.81 -5.88 -0.55
CA MET A 75 -28.63 -5.98 -1.74
C MET A 75 -27.88 -6.65 -2.90
N ASP A 76 -26.61 -6.34 -3.03
CA ASP A 76 -25.79 -6.84 -4.14
C ASP A 76 -24.83 -7.92 -3.71
N GLU A 77 -24.73 -8.18 -2.42
CA GLU A 77 -23.76 -9.12 -1.85
C GLU A 77 -22.34 -8.83 -2.30
N LYS A 78 -22.02 -7.54 -2.45
CA LYS A 78 -20.72 -7.09 -2.90
C LYS A 78 -20.19 -6.01 -1.98
N SER A 79 -18.90 -5.93 -1.92
CA SER A 79 -18.24 -4.85 -1.17
C SER A 79 -17.96 -3.69 -2.11
N TYR A 80 -18.21 -2.50 -1.64
CA TYR A 80 -17.91 -1.27 -2.36
C TYR A 80 -16.77 -0.55 -1.69
N TRP A 81 -16.04 0.22 -2.46
CA TRP A 81 -14.89 0.97 -1.99
C TRP A 81 -15.38 2.32 -1.46
N LYS A 82 -15.34 2.48 -0.15
CA LYS A 82 -15.72 3.75 0.48
C LYS A 82 -14.47 4.53 0.85
N PHE A 83 -14.37 5.75 0.33
CA PHE A 83 -13.23 6.59 0.62
C PHE A 83 -13.30 7.13 2.05
N GLY A 84 -12.16 7.04 2.74
CA GLY A 84 -12.01 7.67 4.05
C GLY A 84 -11.59 9.12 3.89
N ARG A 85 -11.62 9.83 5.01
CA ARG A 85 -11.27 11.26 5.03
C ARG A 85 -10.23 11.56 6.11
N MET A 86 -9.42 10.56 6.45
CA MET A 86 -8.44 10.72 7.52
C MET A 86 -7.25 11.58 7.12
N GLY A 87 -7.00 11.73 5.83
CA GLY A 87 -5.86 12.50 5.36
C GLY A 87 -5.88 12.67 3.87
N VAL A 88 -4.80 13.21 3.35
CA VAL A 88 -4.62 13.43 1.92
C VAL A 88 -3.91 12.21 1.33
N PHE A 89 -4.39 11.74 0.19
CA PHE A 89 -3.72 10.65 -0.52
C PHE A 89 -2.40 11.17 -1.08
N PRO A 90 -1.26 10.62 -0.65
CA PRO A 90 0.05 11.13 -1.10
C PRO A 90 0.41 10.58 -2.47
N ASP A 91 -0.31 11.04 -3.50
CA ASP A 91 -0.20 10.52 -4.86
C ASP A 91 1.23 10.63 -5.41
N THR A 92 1.82 11.82 -5.34
CA THR A 92 3.16 12.05 -5.89
C THR A 92 4.20 11.16 -5.20
N GLU A 93 4.15 11.12 -3.88
CA GLU A 93 5.11 10.35 -3.09
C GLU A 93 4.98 8.85 -3.39
N LEU A 94 3.76 8.36 -3.47
CA LEU A 94 3.51 6.95 -3.78
C LEU A 94 3.89 6.61 -5.20
N SER A 95 3.59 7.51 -6.14
CA SER A 95 3.96 7.31 -7.54
C SER A 95 5.47 7.19 -7.69
N ASN A 96 6.22 8.00 -6.94
CA ASN A 96 7.68 7.93 -6.97
C ASN A 96 8.18 6.65 -6.29
N LEU A 97 7.58 6.27 -5.18
CA LEU A 97 8.01 5.08 -4.43
C LEU A 97 7.80 3.80 -5.24
N PHE A 98 6.67 3.67 -5.88
CA PHE A 98 6.32 2.48 -6.67
C PHE A 98 6.65 2.63 -8.15
N GLU A 99 7.16 3.79 -8.57
CA GLU A 99 7.42 4.10 -9.98
C GLU A 99 6.18 3.84 -10.84
N MET A 100 5.03 4.23 -10.32
CA MET A 100 3.75 3.95 -10.95
C MET A 100 2.88 5.22 -10.89
N PRO A 101 2.64 5.87 -12.02
CA PRO A 101 1.91 7.15 -12.05
C PRO A 101 0.40 6.97 -11.85
N ASP A 102 -0.25 8.07 -11.53
CA ASP A 102 -1.71 8.17 -11.52
C ASP A 102 -2.41 7.25 -10.50
N LEU A 103 -1.76 6.97 -9.39
CA LEU A 103 -2.38 6.18 -8.33
C LEU A 103 -3.60 6.88 -7.75
N GLY A 104 -3.51 8.19 -7.56
CA GLY A 104 -4.63 8.99 -7.07
C GLY A 104 -5.82 8.94 -8.02
N GLN A 105 -5.55 8.98 -9.32
CA GLN A 105 -6.60 8.89 -10.32
C GLN A 105 -7.25 7.51 -10.30
N SER A 106 -6.47 6.46 -10.18
CA SER A 106 -6.98 5.09 -10.07
C SER A 106 -7.89 4.95 -8.86
N ARG A 107 -7.51 5.58 -7.74
CA ARG A 107 -8.35 5.60 -6.54
C ARG A 107 -9.65 6.37 -6.80
N SER A 108 -9.54 7.59 -7.33
CA SER A 108 -10.70 8.46 -7.56
C SER A 108 -11.73 7.83 -8.48
N ASN A 109 -11.27 7.07 -9.47
CA ASN A 109 -12.17 6.45 -10.45
C ASN A 109 -13.00 5.32 -9.86
N ARG A 110 -12.66 4.86 -8.65
CA ARG A 110 -13.32 3.69 -8.06
C ARG A 110 -14.21 4.03 -6.87
N LYS A 111 -14.38 5.30 -6.57
CA LYS A 111 -15.22 5.70 -5.44
C LYS A 111 -16.64 5.12 -5.59
N ASP A 112 -17.11 4.44 -4.55
CA ASP A 112 -18.43 3.81 -4.48
C ASP A 112 -18.63 2.72 -5.53
N LEU A 113 -17.55 2.25 -6.14
CA LEU A 113 -17.59 1.09 -7.02
C LEU A 113 -17.06 -0.13 -6.28
N ALA A 114 -17.20 -1.29 -6.91
CA ALA A 114 -16.76 -2.54 -6.30
C ALA A 114 -15.26 -2.48 -5.95
N VAL A 115 -14.90 -3.06 -4.82
CA VAL A 115 -13.49 -3.17 -4.43
C VAL A 115 -12.74 -4.07 -5.41
N PRO A 116 -11.40 -3.94 -5.50
CA PRO A 116 -10.62 -4.80 -6.39
C PRO A 116 -10.74 -6.27 -6.02
N ALA A 117 -10.51 -7.14 -6.99
CA ALA A 117 -10.72 -8.58 -6.82
C ALA A 117 -9.95 -9.18 -5.64
N LYS A 118 -8.75 -8.67 -5.36
CA LYS A 118 -7.89 -9.20 -4.29
C LYS A 118 -7.94 -8.34 -3.03
N SER A 119 -8.97 -7.52 -2.89
CA SER A 119 -9.10 -6.63 -1.73
C SER A 119 -9.08 -7.38 -0.41
N LYS A 120 -9.63 -8.58 -0.36
CA LYS A 120 -9.64 -9.36 0.88
C LYS A 120 -8.23 -9.72 1.35
N GLU A 121 -7.32 -9.97 0.43
CA GLU A 121 -5.92 -10.24 0.76
C GLU A 121 -5.28 -9.00 1.38
N ILE A 122 -5.57 -7.85 0.80
CA ILE A 122 -5.08 -6.57 1.32
C ILE A 122 -5.68 -6.29 2.71
N ASP A 123 -6.96 -6.59 2.89
CA ASP A 123 -7.63 -6.36 4.18
C ASP A 123 -6.91 -7.10 5.32
N LYS A 124 -6.36 -8.27 5.04
CA LYS A 124 -5.63 -9.05 6.05
C LYS A 124 -4.39 -8.33 6.55
N PHE A 125 -3.81 -7.47 5.74
CA PHE A 125 -2.63 -6.72 6.14
C PHE A 125 -2.93 -5.68 7.23
N PHE A 126 -4.19 -5.33 7.38
CA PHE A 126 -4.63 -4.33 8.36
C PHE A 126 -5.12 -4.93 9.67
N GLU A 127 -5.15 -6.24 9.76
CA GLU A 127 -5.59 -6.96 10.96
C GLU A 127 -4.51 -7.10 12.01
#